data_3f1f775830fe6495caf54057b0cba2ef
#
_entry.id   3f1f775830fe6495caf54057b0cba2ef
#
_cell.length_a   1.000
_cell.length_b   1.000
_cell.length_c   1.000
_cell.angle_alpha   90.00
_cell.angle_beta   90.00
_cell.angle_gamma   90.00
#
_symmetry.space_group_name_H-M   'P 1'
#
loop_
_entity.id
_entity.type
_entity.pdbx_description
1 polymer ?
#
loop_
_entity_poly.entity_id
_entity_poly.type
_entity_poly.pdbx_seq_one_letter_code
_entity_poly.pdbx_strand_id
1 'polypeptide(L)'
;GLGDVYKRQAAMSAFKTLMNIIFPLITFPYASNVLQVENLGKVNFASSVCGYFLLFAGLGISSYAVREGSRYVNDREKLSAFASEMFSINMISTALTYAVLAVTMLFWTKLHAYTDLMLVLSLQIFFTTIGTEWVFTIFEEYTYITIRGLLFQVLSIFMLFAFVKTRDDYCIYAGITVFAAVGANVLNFFRARRYCTIRLTRKIDWKKHLKPILIIFASTLATTLYVLSLIHI
;
A
#
# COMPACT_ATOMS: atom_id res chain seq x y z
N GLY A 1 17.83 24.67 12.91
CA GLY A 1 17.94 23.88 14.15
C GLY A 1 17.00 22.67 14.16
N LEU A 2 17.12 21.79 15.16
CA LEU A 2 16.23 20.62 15.33
C LEU A 2 14.75 21.00 15.26
N GLY A 3 14.36 22.15 15.82
CA GLY A 3 12.99 22.65 15.79
C GLY A 3 12.44 22.92 14.38
N ASP A 4 13.27 23.33 13.44
CA ASP A 4 12.86 23.63 12.07
C ASP A 4 12.65 22.36 11.27
N VAL A 5 13.42 21.30 11.56
CA VAL A 5 13.26 19.97 10.96
C VAL A 5 11.91 19.37 11.39
N TYR A 6 11.58 19.42 12.69
CA TYR A 6 10.29 18.93 13.20
C TYR A 6 9.10 19.73 12.67
N LYS A 7 9.20 21.06 12.58
CA LYS A 7 8.16 21.90 11.98
C LYS A 7 7.92 21.55 10.52
N ARG A 8 8.98 21.38 9.75
CA ARG A 8 8.90 21.00 8.34
C ARG A 8 8.27 19.61 8.17
N GLN A 9 8.66 18.64 9.01
CA GLN A 9 8.11 17.29 9.00
C GLN A 9 6.61 17.27 9.34
N ALA A 10 6.23 18.01 10.41
CA ALA A 10 4.82 18.14 10.80
C ALA A 10 3.99 18.81 9.68
N ALA A 11 4.50 19.88 9.06
CA ALA A 11 3.85 20.56 7.95
C ALA A 11 3.67 19.61 6.73
N MET A 12 4.70 18.83 6.37
CA MET A 12 4.63 17.89 5.26
C MET A 12 3.64 16.74 5.55
N SER A 13 3.61 16.25 6.78
CA SER A 13 2.64 15.22 7.21
C SER A 13 1.21 15.75 7.19
N ALA A 14 0.98 16.96 7.71
CA ALA A 14 -0.32 17.62 7.66
C ALA A 14 -0.78 17.87 6.21
N PHE A 15 0.15 18.32 5.34
CA PHE A 15 -0.14 18.53 3.93
C PHE A 15 -0.51 17.23 3.21
N LYS A 16 0.23 16.13 3.47
CA LYS A 16 -0.12 14.79 2.94
C LYS A 16 -1.52 14.38 3.41
N THR A 17 -1.86 14.59 4.66
CA THR A 17 -3.18 14.25 5.21
C THR A 17 -4.29 15.07 4.55
N LEU A 18 -4.09 16.38 4.37
CA LEU A 18 -5.03 17.24 3.64
C LEU A 18 -5.24 16.78 2.20
N MET A 19 -4.18 16.45 1.49
CA MET A 19 -4.28 15.97 0.12
C MET A 19 -4.99 14.61 0.01
N ASN A 20 -4.82 13.72 1.00
CA ASN A 20 -5.57 12.46 1.07
C ASN A 20 -7.08 12.67 1.27
N ILE A 21 -7.51 13.80 1.80
CA ILE A 21 -8.92 14.19 1.91
C ILE A 21 -9.39 14.90 0.63
N ILE A 22 -8.60 15.83 0.10
CA ILE A 22 -8.95 16.62 -1.08
C ILE A 22 -9.04 15.73 -2.33
N PHE A 23 -8.14 14.75 -2.46
CA PHE A 23 -8.12 13.85 -3.62
C PHE A 23 -9.47 13.13 -3.84
N PRO A 24 -10.03 12.41 -2.84
CA PRO A 24 -11.35 11.80 -2.99
C PRO A 24 -12.47 12.84 -3.22
N LEU A 25 -12.39 14.03 -2.62
CA LEU A 25 -13.39 15.08 -2.83
C LEU A 25 -13.46 15.56 -4.28
N ILE A 26 -12.35 15.52 -5.01
CA ILE A 26 -12.32 15.86 -6.44
C ILE A 26 -12.72 14.65 -7.30
N THR A 27 -12.15 13.48 -7.00
CA THR A 27 -12.27 12.29 -7.86
C THR A 27 -13.62 11.59 -7.71
N PHE A 28 -14.18 11.55 -6.50
CA PHE A 28 -15.41 10.81 -6.22
C PHE A 28 -16.64 11.41 -6.93
N PRO A 29 -16.92 12.74 -6.90
CA PRO A 29 -18.05 13.31 -7.60
C PRO A 29 -17.98 13.08 -9.13
N TYR A 30 -16.79 13.20 -9.71
CA TYR A 30 -16.60 12.93 -11.12
C TYR A 30 -16.85 11.45 -11.44
N ALA A 31 -16.21 10.55 -10.69
CA ALA A 31 -16.36 9.12 -10.89
C ALA A 31 -17.81 8.65 -10.71
N SER A 32 -18.54 9.18 -9.72
CA SER A 32 -19.94 8.81 -9.47
C SER A 32 -20.86 9.27 -10.60
N ASN A 33 -20.60 10.42 -11.19
CA ASN A 33 -21.38 10.93 -12.33
C ASN A 33 -21.11 10.13 -13.62
N VAL A 34 -19.85 9.79 -13.89
CA VAL A 34 -19.46 9.11 -15.15
C VAL A 34 -19.77 7.61 -15.07
N LEU A 35 -19.32 6.92 -14.01
CA LEU A 35 -19.43 5.46 -13.88
C LEU A 35 -20.81 5.01 -13.42
N GLN A 36 -21.64 5.92 -12.90
CA GLN A 36 -22.90 5.62 -12.23
C GLN A 36 -22.70 4.83 -10.93
N VAL A 37 -23.71 4.84 -10.07
CA VAL A 37 -23.67 4.23 -8.74
C VAL A 37 -23.38 2.72 -8.80
N GLU A 38 -23.94 2.03 -9.80
CA GLU A 38 -23.78 0.59 -9.97
C GLU A 38 -22.32 0.18 -10.18
N ASN A 39 -21.64 0.78 -11.16
CA ASN A 39 -20.26 0.41 -11.50
C ASN A 39 -19.27 0.91 -10.45
N LEU A 40 -19.53 2.09 -9.85
CA LEU A 40 -18.75 2.57 -8.73
C LEU A 40 -18.89 1.62 -7.51
N GLY A 41 -20.09 1.10 -7.27
CA GLY A 41 -20.33 0.07 -6.26
C GLY A 41 -19.54 -1.21 -6.50
N LYS A 42 -19.44 -1.67 -7.77
CA LYS A 42 -18.60 -2.81 -8.14
C LYS A 42 -17.12 -2.59 -7.82
N VAL A 43 -16.59 -1.40 -8.16
CA VAL A 43 -15.19 -1.05 -7.86
C VAL A 43 -14.96 -1.00 -6.36
N ASN A 44 -15.86 -0.36 -5.60
CA ASN A 44 -15.73 -0.25 -4.14
C ASN A 44 -15.79 -1.62 -3.45
N PHE A 45 -16.67 -2.50 -3.90
CA PHE A 45 -16.76 -3.87 -3.40
C PHE A 45 -15.46 -4.64 -3.65
N ALA A 46 -14.98 -4.65 -4.91
CA ALA A 46 -13.75 -5.33 -5.27
C ALA A 46 -12.52 -4.73 -4.54
N SER A 47 -12.47 -3.40 -4.36
CA SER A 47 -11.43 -2.71 -3.58
C SER A 47 -11.44 -3.13 -2.12
N SER A 48 -12.62 -3.27 -1.52
CA SER A 48 -12.76 -3.73 -0.13
C SER A 48 -12.25 -5.14 0.04
N VAL A 49 -12.62 -6.05 -0.87
CA VAL A 49 -12.12 -7.43 -0.88
C VAL A 49 -10.58 -7.45 -1.03
N CYS A 50 -10.03 -6.73 -2.02
CA CYS A 50 -8.58 -6.62 -2.20
C CYS A 50 -7.89 -5.98 -0.99
N GLY A 51 -8.55 -5.06 -0.28
CA GLY A 51 -8.05 -4.44 0.95
C GLY A 51 -7.78 -5.44 2.06
N TYR A 52 -8.63 -6.45 2.24
CA TYR A 52 -8.37 -7.54 3.18
C TYR A 52 -7.14 -8.36 2.76
N PHE A 53 -7.03 -8.71 1.48
CA PHE A 53 -5.85 -9.42 0.97
C PHE A 53 -4.57 -8.59 1.14
N LEU A 54 -4.63 -7.28 0.92
CA LEU A 54 -3.52 -6.36 1.15
C LEU A 54 -3.08 -6.35 2.62
N LEU A 55 -4.03 -6.39 3.56
CA LEU A 55 -3.75 -6.47 4.99
C LEU A 55 -3.00 -7.77 5.34
N PHE A 56 -3.44 -8.91 4.79
CA PHE A 56 -2.77 -10.19 4.98
C PHE A 56 -1.39 -10.23 4.32
N ALA A 57 -1.23 -9.68 3.12
CA ALA A 57 0.06 -9.60 2.46
C ALA A 57 1.07 -8.76 3.27
N GLY A 58 0.60 -7.66 3.86
CA GLY A 58 1.45 -6.76 4.65
C GLY A 58 1.87 -7.30 5.99
N LEU A 59 1.08 -8.16 6.66
CA LEU A 59 1.33 -8.77 7.98
C LEU A 59 1.85 -7.80 9.06
N GLY A 60 1.66 -6.48 8.91
CA GLY A 60 2.26 -5.48 9.80
C GLY A 60 3.80 -5.37 9.69
N ILE A 61 4.39 -5.97 8.64
CA ILE A 61 5.84 -5.97 8.42
C ILE A 61 6.40 -4.55 8.35
N SER A 62 5.71 -3.62 7.71
CA SER A 62 6.16 -2.23 7.62
C SER A 62 6.38 -1.59 8.99
N SER A 63 5.43 -1.74 9.92
CA SER A 63 5.54 -1.21 11.29
C SER A 63 6.67 -1.89 12.08
N TYR A 64 6.80 -3.20 11.94
CA TYR A 64 7.89 -3.94 12.56
C TYR A 64 9.25 -3.53 11.99
N ALA A 65 9.35 -3.41 10.67
CA ALA A 65 10.58 -3.04 9.97
C ALA A 65 11.07 -1.64 10.34
N VAL A 66 10.15 -0.66 10.48
CA VAL A 66 10.52 0.68 10.96
C VAL A 66 11.06 0.61 12.37
N ARG A 67 10.35 -0.05 13.29
CA ARG A 67 10.74 -0.12 14.72
C ARG A 67 12.08 -0.83 14.94
N GLU A 68 12.29 -1.96 14.29
CA GLU A 68 13.51 -2.75 14.47
C GLU A 68 14.66 -2.23 13.59
N GLY A 69 14.35 -1.84 12.35
CA GLY A 69 15.33 -1.33 11.39
C GLY A 69 16.00 -0.01 11.82
N SER A 70 15.27 0.84 12.57
CA SER A 70 15.84 2.07 13.14
C SER A 70 17.05 1.83 14.03
N ARG A 71 17.20 0.63 14.59
CA ARG A 71 18.39 0.25 15.38
C ARG A 71 19.64 0.07 14.54
N TYR A 72 19.49 -0.12 13.22
CA TYR A 72 20.58 -0.41 12.30
C TYR A 72 20.92 0.75 11.35
N VAL A 73 20.36 1.95 11.58
CA VAL A 73 20.50 3.13 10.69
C VAL A 73 21.97 3.47 10.40
N ASN A 74 22.85 3.32 11.40
CA ASN A 74 24.26 3.65 11.30
C ASN A 74 25.13 2.48 10.78
N ASP A 75 24.53 1.31 10.50
CA ASP A 75 25.25 0.13 10.05
C ASP A 75 24.57 -0.40 8.78
N ARG A 76 25.09 0.04 7.64
CA ARG A 76 24.50 -0.31 6.33
C ARG A 76 24.50 -1.82 6.04
N GLU A 77 25.48 -2.55 6.57
CA GLU A 77 25.57 -3.99 6.34
C GLU A 77 24.49 -4.74 7.11
N LYS A 78 24.33 -4.44 8.41
CA LYS A 78 23.25 -5.01 9.23
C LYS A 78 21.88 -4.58 8.75
N LEU A 79 21.71 -3.32 8.34
CA LEU A 79 20.47 -2.86 7.75
C LEU A 79 20.13 -3.61 6.46
N SER A 80 21.11 -3.85 5.59
CA SER A 80 20.90 -4.59 4.34
C SER A 80 20.53 -6.05 4.58
N ALA A 81 21.15 -6.71 5.56
CA ALA A 81 20.80 -8.06 5.96
C ALA A 81 19.37 -8.11 6.49
N PHE A 82 19.03 -7.24 7.45
CA PHE A 82 17.68 -7.12 8.01
C PHE A 82 16.62 -6.77 6.93
N ALA A 83 16.92 -5.82 6.06
CA ALA A 83 16.02 -5.41 4.98
C ALA A 83 15.75 -6.56 4.00
N SER A 84 16.75 -7.37 3.72
CA SER A 84 16.60 -8.55 2.85
C SER A 84 15.73 -9.63 3.51
N GLU A 85 15.85 -9.84 4.83
CA GLU A 85 14.97 -10.74 5.57
C GLU A 85 13.52 -10.23 5.55
N MET A 86 13.28 -8.97 5.87
CA MET A 86 11.94 -8.36 5.86
C MET A 86 11.29 -8.41 4.48
N PHE A 87 12.04 -8.08 3.44
CA PHE A 87 11.58 -8.16 2.06
C PHE A 87 11.21 -9.60 1.68
N SER A 88 12.03 -10.58 2.08
CA SER A 88 11.79 -11.99 1.77
C SER A 88 10.55 -12.52 2.50
N ILE A 89 10.34 -12.16 3.79
CA ILE A 89 9.13 -12.51 4.54
C ILE A 89 7.91 -11.90 3.86
N ASN A 90 7.98 -10.63 3.45
CA ASN A 90 6.88 -9.94 2.79
C ASN A 90 6.56 -10.57 1.42
N MET A 91 7.56 -10.98 0.65
CA MET A 91 7.36 -11.68 -0.62
C MET A 91 6.69 -13.05 -0.43
N ILE A 92 7.08 -13.80 0.61
CA ILE A 92 6.42 -15.08 0.96
C ILE A 92 4.97 -14.85 1.35
N SER A 93 4.71 -13.88 2.22
CA SER A 93 3.33 -13.51 2.61
C SER A 93 2.50 -13.08 1.41
N THR A 94 3.05 -12.28 0.51
CA THR A 94 2.40 -11.85 -0.73
C THR A 94 2.09 -13.03 -1.65
N ALA A 95 3.03 -13.97 -1.82
CA ALA A 95 2.80 -15.16 -2.62
C ALA A 95 1.69 -16.05 -2.03
N LEU A 96 1.68 -16.24 -0.71
CA LEU A 96 0.60 -16.94 -0.01
C LEU A 96 -0.73 -16.23 -0.19
N THR A 97 -0.75 -14.91 -0.09
CA THR A 97 -1.96 -14.10 -0.28
C THR A 97 -2.51 -14.25 -1.69
N TYR A 98 -1.65 -14.24 -2.71
CA TYR A 98 -2.08 -14.50 -4.10
C TYR A 98 -2.60 -15.92 -4.29
N ALA A 99 -1.99 -16.92 -3.65
CA ALA A 99 -2.49 -18.30 -3.70
C ALA A 99 -3.90 -18.39 -3.09
N VAL A 100 -4.12 -17.75 -1.92
CA VAL A 100 -5.44 -17.71 -1.28
C VAL A 100 -6.44 -16.92 -2.14
N LEU A 101 -6.03 -15.79 -2.72
CA LEU A 101 -6.88 -15.02 -3.64
C LEU A 101 -7.30 -15.87 -4.85
N ALA A 102 -6.36 -16.59 -5.47
CA ALA A 102 -6.66 -17.47 -6.60
C ALA A 102 -7.65 -18.58 -6.21
N VAL A 103 -7.44 -19.23 -5.08
CA VAL A 103 -8.36 -20.24 -4.54
C VAL A 103 -9.73 -19.62 -4.27
N THR A 104 -9.78 -18.44 -3.65
CA THR A 104 -11.05 -17.73 -3.39
C THR A 104 -11.78 -17.42 -4.70
N MET A 105 -11.06 -16.95 -5.72
CA MET A 105 -11.61 -16.68 -7.05
C MET A 105 -12.16 -17.95 -7.71
N LEU A 106 -11.52 -19.10 -7.54
CA LEU A 106 -11.98 -20.38 -8.12
C LEU A 106 -13.25 -20.90 -7.46
N PHE A 107 -13.36 -20.81 -6.14
CA PHE A 107 -14.46 -21.41 -5.38
C PHE A 107 -15.64 -20.47 -5.14
N TRP A 108 -15.44 -19.17 -5.16
CA TRP A 108 -16.50 -18.21 -4.89
C TRP A 108 -17.06 -17.62 -6.18
N THR A 109 -18.08 -18.29 -6.72
CA THR A 109 -18.71 -17.95 -8.00
C THR A 109 -19.21 -16.50 -8.10
N LYS A 110 -19.62 -15.90 -6.96
CA LYS A 110 -20.05 -14.49 -6.94
C LYS A 110 -18.91 -13.51 -7.31
N LEU A 111 -17.64 -13.88 -7.09
CA LEU A 111 -16.51 -13.06 -7.45
C LEU A 111 -16.15 -13.14 -8.94
N HIS A 112 -16.66 -14.13 -9.67
CA HIS A 112 -16.40 -14.28 -11.10
C HIS A 112 -16.88 -13.05 -11.90
N ALA A 113 -17.96 -12.41 -11.47
CA ALA A 113 -18.45 -11.17 -12.08
C ALA A 113 -17.49 -9.96 -11.89
N TYR A 114 -16.50 -10.09 -11.01
CA TYR A 114 -15.54 -9.03 -10.66
C TYR A 114 -14.11 -9.40 -11.04
N THR A 115 -13.90 -10.45 -11.85
CA THR A 115 -12.56 -10.99 -12.14
C THR A 115 -11.62 -9.91 -12.67
N ASP A 116 -12.06 -9.11 -13.64
CA ASP A 116 -11.24 -8.05 -14.24
C ASP A 116 -10.83 -6.99 -13.20
N LEU A 117 -11.78 -6.58 -12.35
CA LEU A 117 -11.52 -5.65 -11.25
C LEU A 117 -10.55 -6.24 -10.23
N MET A 118 -10.75 -7.52 -9.85
CA MET A 118 -9.88 -8.19 -8.89
C MET A 118 -8.46 -8.32 -9.42
N LEU A 119 -8.27 -8.63 -10.70
CA LEU A 119 -6.95 -8.69 -11.34
C LEU A 119 -6.27 -7.32 -11.30
N VAL A 120 -6.95 -6.25 -11.69
CA VAL A 120 -6.40 -4.89 -11.69
C VAL A 120 -6.07 -4.44 -10.26
N LEU A 121 -7.01 -4.59 -9.33
CA LEU A 121 -6.82 -4.15 -7.94
C LEU A 121 -5.78 -4.99 -7.19
N SER A 122 -5.63 -6.28 -7.52
CA SER A 122 -4.61 -7.13 -6.90
C SER A 122 -3.17 -6.66 -7.17
N LEU A 123 -2.94 -5.93 -8.28
CA LEU A 123 -1.64 -5.30 -8.55
C LEU A 123 -1.16 -4.42 -7.40
N GLN A 124 -2.10 -3.80 -6.65
CA GLN A 124 -1.78 -3.02 -5.48
C GLN A 124 -1.01 -3.84 -4.43
N ILE A 125 -1.36 -5.12 -4.24
CA ILE A 125 -0.71 -6.02 -3.27
C ILE A 125 0.77 -6.19 -3.65
N PHE A 126 1.05 -6.50 -4.89
CA PHE A 126 2.42 -6.70 -5.38
C PHE A 126 3.27 -5.42 -5.32
N PHE A 127 2.74 -4.31 -5.81
CA PHE A 127 3.48 -3.05 -5.81
C PHE A 127 3.67 -2.48 -4.40
N THR A 128 2.77 -2.74 -3.46
CA THR A 128 2.98 -2.38 -2.05
C THR A 128 4.16 -3.16 -1.47
N THR A 129 4.27 -4.45 -1.76
CA THR A 129 5.37 -5.30 -1.29
C THR A 129 6.72 -4.85 -1.84
N ILE A 130 6.80 -4.54 -3.14
CA ILE A 130 8.03 -4.05 -3.77
C ILE A 130 8.39 -2.65 -3.27
N GLY A 131 7.40 -1.84 -2.92
CA GLY A 131 7.60 -0.42 -2.58
C GLY A 131 8.53 -0.16 -1.41
N THR A 132 8.68 -1.09 -0.47
CA THR A 132 9.59 -1.00 0.70
C THR A 132 9.61 0.39 1.34
N GLU A 133 8.43 1.06 1.43
CA GLU A 133 8.29 2.45 1.92
C GLU A 133 8.84 2.62 3.34
N TRP A 134 8.82 1.57 4.14
CA TRP A 134 9.37 1.56 5.49
C TRP A 134 10.87 1.90 5.55
N VAL A 135 11.66 1.64 4.48
CA VAL A 135 13.07 2.07 4.41
C VAL A 135 13.18 3.58 4.51
N PHE A 136 12.35 4.32 3.76
CA PHE A 136 12.37 5.78 3.79
C PHE A 136 11.86 6.35 5.11
N THR A 137 10.94 5.63 5.78
CA THR A 137 10.45 5.99 7.11
C THR A 137 11.56 5.82 8.17
N ILE A 138 12.40 4.77 8.07
CA ILE A 138 13.57 4.56 8.94
C ILE A 138 14.55 5.76 8.84
N PHE A 139 14.74 6.31 7.64
CA PHE A 139 15.64 7.44 7.40
C PHE A 139 14.93 8.81 7.50
N GLU A 140 13.68 8.83 7.98
CA GLU A 140 12.88 10.06 8.15
C GLU A 140 12.73 10.89 6.86
N GLU A 141 12.77 10.25 5.71
CA GLU A 141 12.64 10.87 4.37
C GLU A 141 11.19 11.24 4.03
N TYR A 142 10.46 11.83 5.00
CA TYR A 142 9.04 12.18 4.85
C TYR A 142 8.78 13.16 3.71
N THR A 143 9.70 14.08 3.45
CA THR A 143 9.60 15.01 2.31
C THR A 143 9.54 14.26 0.99
N TYR A 144 10.40 13.26 0.81
CA TYR A 144 10.41 12.43 -0.39
C TYR A 144 9.12 11.63 -0.52
N ILE A 145 8.68 10.96 0.55
CA ILE A 145 7.43 10.18 0.57
C ILE A 145 6.25 11.07 0.18
N THR A 146 6.17 12.29 0.73
CA THR A 146 5.06 13.21 0.49
C THR A 146 5.07 13.75 -0.94
N ILE A 147 6.18 14.32 -1.41
CA ILE A 147 6.26 14.91 -2.76
C ILE A 147 5.97 13.87 -3.82
N ARG A 148 6.55 12.69 -3.69
CA ARG A 148 6.32 11.57 -4.59
C ARG A 148 4.84 11.17 -4.62
N GLY A 149 4.24 10.93 -3.44
CA GLY A 149 2.83 10.57 -3.35
C GLY A 149 1.91 11.58 -4.00
N LEU A 150 2.15 12.88 -3.72
CA LEU A 150 1.40 13.97 -4.33
C LEU A 150 1.53 14.02 -5.86
N LEU A 151 2.73 13.80 -6.38
CA LEU A 151 2.96 13.78 -7.82
C LEU A 151 2.10 12.71 -8.51
N PHE A 152 2.07 11.50 -7.95
CA PHE A 152 1.26 10.41 -8.49
C PHE A 152 -0.24 10.64 -8.30
N GLN A 153 -0.66 11.25 -7.19
CA GLN A 153 -2.06 11.65 -6.99
C GLN A 153 -2.50 12.70 -8.02
N VAL A 154 -1.71 13.74 -8.24
CA VAL A 154 -2.02 14.77 -9.25
C VAL A 154 -2.06 14.15 -10.64
N LEU A 155 -1.08 13.31 -11.00
CA LEU A 155 -1.06 12.64 -12.29
C LEU A 155 -2.29 11.73 -12.47
N SER A 156 -2.74 11.04 -11.42
CA SER A 156 -3.94 10.20 -11.47
C SER A 156 -5.22 11.01 -11.67
N ILE A 157 -5.31 12.25 -11.16
CA ILE A 157 -6.43 13.15 -11.46
C ILE A 157 -6.47 13.48 -12.96
N PHE A 158 -5.32 13.81 -13.56
CA PHE A 158 -5.27 14.05 -15.01
C PHE A 158 -5.66 12.80 -15.80
N MET A 159 -5.16 11.63 -15.40
CA MET A 159 -5.54 10.36 -16.04
C MET A 159 -7.04 10.07 -15.90
N LEU A 160 -7.64 10.36 -14.73
CA LEU A 160 -9.06 10.21 -14.49
C LEU A 160 -9.88 11.02 -15.51
N PHE A 161 -9.57 12.30 -15.63
CA PHE A 161 -10.28 13.18 -16.57
C PHE A 161 -9.97 12.87 -18.05
N ALA A 162 -8.80 12.29 -18.36
CA ALA A 162 -8.44 11.94 -19.73
C ALA A 162 -9.09 10.63 -20.20
N PHE A 163 -9.09 9.59 -19.35
CA PHE A 163 -9.40 8.22 -19.77
C PHE A 163 -10.75 7.70 -19.28
N VAL A 164 -11.33 8.23 -18.20
CA VAL A 164 -12.63 7.79 -17.69
C VAL A 164 -13.71 8.70 -18.25
N LYS A 165 -14.40 8.25 -19.29
CA LYS A 165 -15.40 9.05 -20.03
C LYS A 165 -16.78 8.38 -20.06
N THR A 166 -16.82 7.06 -19.97
CA THR A 166 -18.03 6.28 -20.09
C THR A 166 -18.26 5.44 -18.82
N ARG A 167 -19.49 4.97 -18.67
CA ARG A 167 -19.85 4.10 -17.53
C ARG A 167 -19.09 2.77 -17.51
N ASP A 168 -18.61 2.32 -18.68
CA ASP A 168 -17.93 1.03 -18.82
C ASP A 168 -16.43 1.12 -18.50
N ASP A 169 -15.90 2.35 -18.27
CA ASP A 169 -14.49 2.59 -17.95
C ASP A 169 -14.15 2.30 -16.47
N TYR A 170 -14.96 1.53 -15.74
CA TYR A 170 -14.77 1.24 -14.34
C TYR A 170 -13.46 0.45 -14.05
N CYS A 171 -13.00 -0.40 -14.97
CA CYS A 171 -11.70 -1.06 -14.85
C CYS A 171 -10.54 -0.06 -15.02
N ILE A 172 -10.67 0.91 -15.93
CA ILE A 172 -9.69 1.99 -16.09
C ILE A 172 -9.63 2.83 -14.83
N TYR A 173 -10.79 3.18 -14.26
CA TYR A 173 -10.87 3.88 -12.98
C TYR A 173 -10.18 3.11 -11.85
N ALA A 174 -10.43 1.79 -11.73
CA ALA A 174 -9.75 0.93 -10.77
C ALA A 174 -8.22 0.95 -10.98
N GLY A 175 -7.74 0.88 -12.23
CA GLY A 175 -6.31 0.98 -12.57
C GLY A 175 -5.70 2.32 -12.16
N ILE A 176 -6.43 3.41 -12.35
CA ILE A 176 -6.00 4.76 -11.95
C ILE A 176 -5.91 4.86 -10.42
N THR A 177 -6.85 4.28 -9.67
CA THR A 177 -6.78 4.26 -8.20
C THR A 177 -5.59 3.46 -7.69
N VAL A 178 -5.29 2.32 -8.32
CA VAL A 178 -4.07 1.54 -8.02
C VAL A 178 -2.81 2.36 -8.35
N PHE A 179 -2.77 3.01 -9.49
CA PHE A 179 -1.65 3.87 -9.89
C PHE A 179 -1.43 5.01 -8.91
N ALA A 180 -2.50 5.67 -8.45
CA ALA A 180 -2.43 6.72 -7.43
C ALA A 180 -1.86 6.20 -6.10
N ALA A 181 -2.26 5.00 -5.70
CA ALA A 181 -1.86 4.42 -4.43
C ALA A 181 -0.43 3.88 -4.41
N VAL A 182 -0.03 3.17 -5.46
CA VAL A 182 1.22 2.39 -5.48
C VAL A 182 2.13 2.63 -6.68
N GLY A 183 1.74 3.46 -7.64
CA GLY A 183 2.55 3.72 -8.84
C GLY A 183 3.96 4.23 -8.51
N ALA A 184 4.09 5.04 -7.48
CA ALA A 184 5.36 5.54 -6.99
C ALA A 184 6.27 4.46 -6.34
N ASN A 185 5.74 3.29 -6.01
CA ASN A 185 6.47 2.24 -5.30
C ASN A 185 7.58 1.61 -6.15
N VAL A 186 7.41 1.63 -7.47
CA VAL A 186 8.48 1.22 -8.39
C VAL A 186 9.72 2.12 -8.23
N LEU A 187 9.52 3.43 -8.15
CA LEU A 187 10.62 4.38 -7.91
C LEU A 187 11.28 4.16 -6.54
N ASN A 188 10.48 3.77 -5.54
CA ASN A 188 11.01 3.43 -4.21
C ASN A 188 12.00 2.29 -4.26
N PHE A 189 11.67 1.22 -4.95
CA PHE A 189 12.52 0.05 -5.05
C PHE A 189 13.91 0.39 -5.58
N PHE A 190 13.99 1.24 -6.60
CA PHE A 190 15.28 1.68 -7.13
C PHE A 190 16.00 2.64 -6.18
N ARG A 191 15.29 3.58 -5.56
CA ARG A 191 15.88 4.57 -4.65
C ARG A 191 16.33 3.95 -3.31
N ALA A 192 15.64 2.92 -2.81
CA ALA A 192 16.00 2.22 -1.58
C ALA A 192 17.43 1.66 -1.60
N ARG A 193 17.95 1.33 -2.79
CA ARG A 193 19.35 0.88 -2.99
C ARG A 193 20.39 1.90 -2.52
N ARG A 194 20.02 3.17 -2.40
CA ARG A 194 20.89 4.21 -1.85
C ARG A 194 21.18 3.98 -0.35
N TYR A 195 20.21 3.45 0.38
CA TYR A 195 20.27 3.25 1.82
C TYR A 195 20.74 1.85 2.20
N CYS A 196 20.20 0.84 1.56
CA CYS A 196 20.54 -0.55 1.82
C CYS A 196 20.39 -1.41 0.57
N THR A 197 21.06 -2.55 0.57
CA THR A 197 20.92 -3.54 -0.50
C THR A 197 19.83 -4.52 -0.11
N ILE A 198 18.75 -4.56 -0.91
CA ILE A 198 17.62 -5.47 -0.68
C ILE A 198 17.70 -6.61 -1.68
N ARG A 199 17.77 -7.83 -1.18
CA ARG A 199 17.82 -9.06 -1.98
C ARG A 199 16.92 -10.12 -1.38
N LEU A 200 16.40 -11.02 -2.21
CA LEU A 200 15.73 -12.21 -1.69
C LEU A 200 16.76 -13.10 -0.99
N THR A 201 16.47 -13.49 0.25
CA THR A 201 17.29 -14.37 1.05
C THR A 201 16.48 -15.55 1.57
N ARG A 202 17.14 -16.73 1.64
CA ARG A 202 16.58 -17.90 2.32
C ARG A 202 17.03 -17.99 3.78
N LYS A 203 18.04 -17.18 4.15
CA LYS A 203 18.54 -17.11 5.53
C LYS A 203 17.69 -16.14 6.32
N ILE A 204 16.55 -16.61 6.86
CA ILE A 204 15.60 -15.82 7.63
C ILE A 204 15.59 -16.35 9.05
N ASP A 205 15.79 -15.49 10.03
CA ASP A 205 15.61 -15.84 11.44
C ASP A 205 14.12 -15.76 11.82
N TRP A 206 13.38 -16.82 11.47
CA TRP A 206 11.95 -16.93 11.76
C TRP A 206 11.62 -16.80 13.25
N LYS A 207 12.47 -17.32 14.12
CA LYS A 207 12.24 -17.28 15.58
C LYS A 207 12.29 -15.86 16.10
N LYS A 208 13.17 -15.03 15.55
CA LYS A 208 13.32 -13.62 15.90
C LYS A 208 12.17 -12.77 15.37
N HIS A 209 11.74 -12.98 14.12
CA HIS A 209 10.87 -12.05 13.41
C HIS A 209 9.39 -12.41 13.48
N LEU A 210 9.04 -13.71 13.46
CA LEU A 210 7.65 -14.13 13.28
C LEU A 210 6.74 -13.69 14.45
N LYS A 211 7.17 -13.89 15.68
CA LYS A 211 6.37 -13.54 16.85
C LYS A 211 6.05 -12.05 16.95
N PRO A 212 7.01 -11.12 16.84
CA PRO A 212 6.72 -9.69 16.83
C PRO A 212 5.84 -9.25 15.65
N ILE A 213 6.07 -9.80 14.46
CA ILE A 213 5.26 -9.52 13.26
C ILE A 213 3.81 -9.92 13.50
N LEU A 214 3.54 -11.12 14.00
CA LEU A 214 2.18 -11.59 14.27
C LEU A 214 1.47 -10.78 15.35
N ILE A 215 2.17 -10.31 16.37
CA ILE A 215 1.60 -9.43 17.42
C ILE A 215 1.18 -8.10 16.80
N ILE A 216 2.02 -7.50 15.96
CA ILE A 216 1.70 -6.25 15.28
C ILE A 216 0.55 -6.46 14.29
N PHE A 217 0.55 -7.57 13.56
CA PHE A 217 -0.54 -7.93 12.66
C PHE A 217 -1.87 -8.07 13.40
N ALA A 218 -1.91 -8.79 14.52
CA ALA A 218 -3.11 -8.94 15.34
C ALA A 218 -3.63 -7.59 15.84
N SER A 219 -2.75 -6.68 16.26
CA SER A 219 -3.11 -5.32 16.66
C SER A 219 -3.70 -4.51 15.48
N THR A 220 -3.07 -4.59 14.31
CA THR A 220 -3.54 -3.92 13.09
C THR A 220 -4.89 -4.47 12.65
N LEU A 221 -5.05 -5.79 12.68
CA LEU A 221 -6.31 -6.46 12.35
C LEU A 221 -7.43 -6.03 13.30
N ALA A 222 -7.17 -6.02 14.61
CA ALA A 222 -8.14 -5.59 15.63
C ALA A 222 -8.58 -4.13 15.39
N THR A 223 -7.63 -3.23 15.11
CA THR A 223 -7.92 -1.82 14.81
C THR A 223 -8.74 -1.69 13.52
N THR A 224 -8.40 -2.42 12.47
CA THR A 224 -9.14 -2.40 11.20
C THR A 224 -10.56 -2.90 11.38
N LEU A 225 -10.76 -4.01 12.09
CA LEU A 225 -12.09 -4.54 12.39
C LEU A 225 -12.91 -3.58 13.25
N TYR A 226 -12.29 -2.93 14.23
CA TYR A 226 -12.94 -1.94 15.08
C TYR A 226 -13.45 -0.73 14.26
N VAL A 227 -12.59 -0.17 13.41
CA VAL A 227 -12.94 0.96 12.54
C VAL A 227 -14.07 0.58 11.57
N LEU A 228 -14.00 -0.59 10.94
CA LEU A 228 -15.06 -1.07 10.05
C LEU A 228 -16.38 -1.32 10.78
N SER A 229 -16.32 -1.82 12.01
CA SER A 229 -17.51 -2.02 12.85
C SER A 229 -18.18 -0.69 13.22
N LEU A 230 -17.40 0.36 13.54
CA LEU A 230 -17.93 1.69 13.81
C LEU A 230 -18.62 2.33 12.61
N ILE A 231 -18.10 2.10 11.39
CA ILE A 231 -18.73 2.60 10.15
C ILE A 231 -20.08 1.90 9.92
N HIS A 232 -20.22 0.65 10.33
CA HIS A 232 -21.48 -0.10 10.21
C HIS A 232 -22.57 0.36 11.18
N ILE A 233 -22.21 0.89 12.35
CA ILE A 233 -23.14 1.40 13.37
C ILE A 233 -23.63 2.79 13.01
#